data_3274a33703ae9f519c145c0ef6af9847
#
_entry.id   3274a33703ae9f519c145c0ef6af9847
#
_cell.length_a   1.000
_cell.length_b   1.000
_cell.length_c   1.000
_cell.angle_alpha   90.00
_cell.angle_beta   90.00
_cell.angle_gamma   90.00
#
_symmetry.space_group_name_H-M   'P 1'
#
loop_
_entity.id
_entity.type
_entity.pdbx_description
1 polymer ?
#
loop_
_entity_poly.entity_id
_entity_poly.type
_entity_poly.pdbx_seq_one_letter_code
_entity_poly.pdbx_strand_id
1 'polypeptide(L)'
;MLPEKPVMIERRVYARKISSEEAREGYVMILKNKLGFFPPVGEAFHVVHGNVRSRARVESYRCTCRGPDLPHRHYFIRWKGLEARDKIEIRKDPDKRGSYLINVHH
;
A
#
# COMPACT_ATOMS: atom_id res chain seq x y z
N MET A 1 0.16 -27.15 18.41
CA MET A 1 -0.06 -26.63 17.90
C MET A 1 -0.09 -25.72 17.31
N LEU A 2 0.02 -25.19 16.55
CA LEU A 2 0.14 -24.39 16.25
C LEU A 2 -0.50 -23.20 16.05
N PRO A 3 -0.77 -22.31 16.56
CA PRO A 3 -1.59 -21.13 16.56
C PRO A 3 -1.03 -19.94 15.82
N GLU A 4 0.13 -20.03 15.39
CA GLU A 4 0.75 -18.94 14.62
C GLU A 4 0.10 -18.71 13.28
N LYS A 5 -0.61 -19.67 12.79
CA LYS A 5 -1.17 -19.59 11.45
C LYS A 5 -2.15 -18.44 11.26
N PRO A 6 -3.04 -18.14 12.20
CA PRO A 6 -3.92 -16.98 12.02
C PRO A 6 -3.14 -15.68 11.90
N VAL A 7 -2.06 -15.55 12.65
CA VAL A 7 -1.25 -14.34 12.58
C VAL A 7 -0.61 -14.21 11.20
N MET A 8 -0.14 -15.31 10.66
CA MET A 8 0.48 -15.27 9.33
C MET A 8 -0.52 -14.89 8.26
N ILE A 9 -1.76 -15.34 8.38
CA ILE A 9 -2.81 -15.00 7.43
C ILE A 9 -3.05 -13.49 7.42
N GLU A 10 -3.07 -12.88 8.60
CA GLU A 10 -3.29 -11.44 8.70
C GLU A 10 -2.21 -10.63 8.02
N ARG A 11 -0.99 -11.17 8.00
CA ARG A 11 0.14 -10.46 7.39
C ARG A 11 0.11 -10.46 5.86
N ARG A 12 -0.85 -11.16 5.27
CA ARG A 12 -0.96 -11.25 3.82
C ARG A 12 -1.84 -10.17 3.23
N VAL A 13 -2.32 -9.28 4.06
CA VAL A 13 -3.21 -8.21 3.62
C VAL A 13 -2.73 -6.90 4.19
N TYR A 14 -2.60 -5.92 3.32
CA TYR A 14 -2.40 -4.54 3.75
C TYR A 14 -3.73 -3.82 3.60
N ALA A 15 -4.30 -3.39 4.70
CA ALA A 15 -5.60 -2.71 4.70
C ALA A 15 -5.42 -1.30 5.25
N ARG A 16 -6.15 -0.35 4.66
CA ARG A 16 -6.03 1.03 5.07
C ARG A 16 -7.31 1.79 4.73
N LYS A 17 -7.69 2.69 5.62
CA LYS A 17 -8.77 3.63 5.36
C LYS A 17 -8.18 4.89 4.74
N ILE A 18 -8.73 5.30 3.62
CA ILE A 18 -8.17 6.39 2.82
C ILE A 18 -8.54 7.74 3.44
N SER A 19 -7.54 8.59 3.60
CA SER A 19 -7.73 9.95 4.11
C SER A 19 -8.17 10.87 2.98
N SER A 20 -8.65 12.06 3.37
CA SER A 20 -9.05 13.07 2.39
C SER A 20 -7.87 13.50 1.51
N GLU A 21 -6.70 13.59 2.11
CA GLU A 21 -5.50 13.98 1.36
C GLU A 21 -5.12 12.92 0.33
N GLU A 22 -5.15 11.65 0.73
CA GLU A 22 -4.84 10.56 -0.18
C GLU A 22 -5.79 10.54 -1.37
N ALA A 23 -7.08 10.72 -1.10
CA ALA A 23 -8.07 10.74 -2.15
C ALA A 23 -7.86 11.91 -3.11
N ARG A 24 -7.58 13.08 -2.56
CA ARG A 24 -7.40 14.28 -3.36
C ARG A 24 -6.14 14.21 -4.20
N GLU A 25 -5.04 13.73 -3.61
CA GLU A 25 -3.74 13.73 -4.27
C GLU A 25 -3.50 12.47 -5.10
N GLY A 26 -4.29 11.43 -4.92
CA GLY A 26 -4.17 10.23 -5.75
C GLY A 26 -3.06 9.30 -5.32
N TYR A 27 -2.99 8.98 -4.03
CA TYR A 27 -2.00 8.03 -3.55
C TYR A 27 -2.54 7.25 -2.36
N VAL A 28 -1.85 6.16 -2.03
CA VAL A 28 -2.13 5.35 -0.85
C VAL A 28 -0.85 5.32 -0.02
N MET A 29 -0.92 5.80 1.20
CA MET A 29 0.23 5.81 2.09
C MET A 29 0.55 4.39 2.55
N ILE A 30 1.84 4.06 2.57
CA ILE A 30 2.32 2.77 3.06
C ILE A 30 2.98 3.02 4.41
N LEU A 31 2.48 2.37 5.44
CA LEU A 31 3.07 2.51 6.76
C LEU A 31 4.48 1.92 6.76
N LYS A 32 5.38 2.59 7.47
CA LYS A 32 6.78 2.22 7.46
C LYS A 32 7.00 0.78 7.92
N ASN A 33 6.25 0.36 8.92
CA ASN A 33 6.38 -1.01 9.44
C ASN A 33 5.71 -2.05 8.54
N LYS A 34 5.11 -1.63 7.44
CA LYS A 34 4.49 -2.54 6.46
C LYS A 34 5.24 -2.56 5.13
N LEU A 35 6.37 -1.88 5.06
CA LEU A 35 7.15 -1.83 3.81
C LEU A 35 7.57 -3.22 3.35
N GLY A 36 7.82 -4.14 4.28
CA GLY A 36 8.22 -5.50 3.91
C GLY A 36 7.15 -6.29 3.18
N PHE A 37 5.92 -5.82 3.18
CA PHE A 37 4.84 -6.46 2.44
C PHE A 37 4.98 -6.22 0.93
N PHE A 38 5.68 -5.16 0.53
CA PHE A 38 5.82 -4.73 -0.85
C PHE A 38 7.25 -4.94 -1.34
N PRO A 39 7.47 -4.93 -2.67
CA PRO A 39 8.83 -4.93 -3.20
C PRO A 39 9.60 -3.69 -2.74
N PRO A 40 10.93 -3.72 -2.87
CA PRO A 40 11.72 -2.56 -2.47
C PRO A 40 11.29 -1.28 -3.15
N VAL A 41 11.53 -0.16 -2.49
CA VAL A 41 11.17 1.16 -3.01
C VAL A 41 11.76 1.32 -4.42
N GLY A 42 10.91 1.77 -5.33
CA GLY A 42 11.33 2.01 -6.72
C GLY A 42 11.20 0.82 -7.65
N GLU A 43 11.03 -0.37 -7.10
CA GLU A 43 10.89 -1.57 -7.92
C GLU A 43 9.45 -1.74 -8.37
N ALA A 44 9.23 -1.87 -9.67
CA ALA A 44 7.89 -1.99 -10.21
C ALA A 44 7.27 -3.35 -9.90
N PHE A 45 5.98 -3.36 -9.67
CA PHE A 45 5.21 -4.59 -9.50
C PHE A 45 3.84 -4.38 -10.14
N HIS A 46 3.11 -5.47 -10.28
CA HIS A 46 1.78 -5.41 -10.90
C HIS A 46 0.70 -5.37 -9.85
N VAL A 47 -0.35 -4.62 -10.14
CA VAL A 47 -1.55 -4.59 -9.30
C VAL A 47 -2.75 -4.89 -10.18
N VAL A 48 -3.68 -5.66 -9.65
CA VAL A 48 -4.90 -6.03 -10.35
C VAL A 48 -6.09 -5.53 -9.55
N HIS A 49 -6.92 -4.72 -10.19
CA HIS A 49 -8.14 -4.20 -9.60
C HIS A 49 -9.28 -4.55 -10.55
N GLY A 50 -10.10 -5.52 -10.15
CA GLY A 50 -11.12 -6.03 -11.05
C GLY A 50 -10.47 -6.68 -12.26
N ASN A 51 -10.79 -6.17 -13.44
CA ASN A 51 -10.23 -6.67 -14.68
C ASN A 51 -9.06 -5.84 -15.18
N VAL A 52 -8.66 -4.83 -14.42
CA VAL A 52 -7.61 -3.91 -14.85
C VAL A 52 -6.30 -4.27 -14.17
N ARG A 53 -5.27 -4.47 -14.98
CA ARG A 53 -3.92 -4.74 -14.51
C ARG A 53 -3.05 -3.53 -14.82
N SER A 54 -2.32 -3.05 -13.82
CA SER A 54 -1.46 -1.91 -14.00
C SER A 54 -0.16 -2.13 -13.25
N ARG A 55 0.78 -1.22 -13.45
CA ARG A 55 2.06 -1.26 -12.77
C ARG A 55 2.09 -0.21 -11.67
N ALA A 56 2.75 -0.54 -10.58
CA ALA A 56 2.91 0.36 -9.47
C ALA A 56 4.30 0.20 -8.89
N ARG A 57 4.65 1.11 -8.02
CA ARG A 57 5.90 1.01 -7.26
C ARG A 57 5.71 1.79 -5.97
N VAL A 58 6.43 1.35 -4.94
CA VAL A 58 6.47 2.11 -3.70
C VAL A 58 7.43 3.27 -3.93
N GLU A 59 6.96 4.48 -3.66
CA GLU A 59 7.78 5.68 -3.78
C GLU A 59 7.97 6.29 -2.41
N SER A 60 8.96 7.14 -2.28
CA SER A 60 9.21 7.79 -1.02
C SER A 60 9.51 9.26 -1.23
N TYR A 61 9.22 10.07 -0.23
CA TYR A 61 9.66 11.44 -0.22
C TYR A 61 10.07 11.82 1.20
N ARG A 62 10.98 12.77 1.27
CA ARG A 62 11.50 13.27 2.54
C ARG A 62 10.57 14.36 3.04
N CYS A 63 10.16 14.24 4.28
CA CYS A 63 9.27 15.21 4.89
C CYS A 63 10.00 15.94 6.00
N THR A 64 9.89 17.25 6.01
CA THR A 64 10.49 18.08 7.05
C THR A 64 9.42 18.79 7.87
N CYS A 65 8.23 18.21 7.97
CA CYS A 65 7.12 18.83 8.67
C CYS A 65 7.37 19.03 10.16
N ARG A 66 8.36 18.32 10.72
CA ARG A 66 8.79 18.49 12.10
C ARG A 66 10.06 19.32 12.21
N GLY A 67 10.40 20.03 11.13
CA GLY A 67 11.58 20.84 11.08
C GLY A 67 12.72 20.18 10.32
N PRO A 68 13.68 20.98 9.84
CA PRO A 68 14.77 20.43 9.02
C PRO A 68 15.69 19.50 9.80
N ASP A 69 15.70 19.59 11.12
CA ASP A 69 16.55 18.75 11.95
C ASP A 69 15.96 17.39 12.25
N LEU A 70 14.69 17.18 11.90
CA LEU A 70 13.99 15.93 12.17
C LEU A 70 13.32 15.44 10.89
N PRO A 71 14.09 15.22 9.81
CA PRO A 71 13.50 14.74 8.58
C PRO A 71 13.06 13.28 8.73
N HIS A 72 11.99 12.94 8.04
CA HIS A 72 11.56 11.55 7.98
C HIS A 72 11.01 11.28 6.58
N ARG A 73 10.88 10.02 6.24
CA ARG A 73 10.39 9.62 4.92
C ARG A 73 8.99 9.08 5.03
N HIS A 74 8.19 9.44 4.05
CA HIS A 74 6.87 8.85 3.85
C HIS A 74 6.94 7.98 2.61
N TYR A 75 6.16 6.90 2.61
CA TYR A 75 6.13 5.94 1.52
C TYR A 75 4.71 5.84 1.00
N PHE A 76 4.57 5.67 -0.31
CA PHE A 76 3.24 5.68 -0.90
C PHE A 76 3.25 4.96 -2.26
N ILE A 77 2.05 4.59 -2.71
CA ILE A 77 1.81 4.06 -4.03
C ILE A 77 0.83 5.01 -4.70
N ARG A 78 1.08 5.40 -5.95
CA ARG A 78 0.16 6.26 -6.68
C ARG A 78 -1.05 5.45 -7.09
N TRP A 79 -2.22 5.99 -6.80
CA TRP A 79 -3.47 5.31 -7.13
C TRP A 79 -4.58 6.34 -7.18
N LYS A 80 -5.22 6.47 -8.34
CA LYS A 80 -6.29 7.45 -8.53
C LYS A 80 -7.66 6.80 -8.38
N GLY A 81 -8.68 7.63 -8.20
CA GLY A 81 -10.06 7.16 -8.16
C GLY A 81 -10.56 6.76 -6.79
N LEU A 82 -9.80 7.04 -5.76
CA LEU A 82 -10.24 6.78 -4.39
C LEU A 82 -10.98 7.97 -3.82
N GLU A 83 -11.91 7.68 -2.90
CA GLU A 83 -12.62 8.72 -2.17
C GLU A 83 -12.24 8.64 -0.71
N ALA A 84 -12.39 9.77 -0.01
CA ALA A 84 -12.11 9.80 1.42
C ALA A 84 -12.99 8.77 2.13
N ARG A 85 -12.40 8.06 3.08
CA ARG A 85 -13.03 7.03 3.88
C ARG A 85 -13.20 5.69 3.17
N ASP A 86 -12.81 5.59 1.90
CA ASP A 86 -12.74 4.29 1.26
C ASP A 86 -11.78 3.39 2.04
N LYS A 87 -12.07 2.11 2.04
CA LYS A 87 -11.14 1.13 2.60
C LYS A 87 -10.49 0.37 1.45
N ILE A 88 -9.18 0.39 1.41
CA ILE A 88 -8.44 -0.35 0.40
C ILE A 88 -7.81 -1.56 1.05
N GLU A 89 -7.85 -2.69 0.35
CA GLU A 89 -7.21 -3.92 0.79
C GLU A 89 -6.31 -4.41 -0.33
N ILE A 90 -5.05 -4.66 -0.01
CA ILE A 90 -4.06 -5.12 -0.98
C ILE A 90 -3.56 -6.47 -0.51
N ARG A 91 -3.65 -7.47 -1.39
CA ARG A 91 -3.21 -8.84 -1.11
C ARG A 91 -2.18 -9.26 -2.12
N LYS A 92 -1.26 -10.11 -1.70
CA LYS A 92 -0.34 -10.72 -2.65
C LYS A 92 -1.08 -11.77 -3.45
N ASP A 93 -0.81 -11.80 -4.76
CA ASP A 93 -1.39 -12.82 -5.62
C ASP A 93 -0.66 -14.14 -5.33
N PRO A 94 -1.38 -15.17 -4.89
CA PRO A 94 -0.72 -16.44 -4.57
C PRO A 94 -0.17 -17.16 -5.79
N ASP A 95 -0.66 -16.83 -6.97
CA ASP A 95 -0.27 -17.51 -8.19
C ASP A 95 0.84 -16.81 -8.97
N LYS A 96 1.10 -15.54 -8.68
CA LYS A 96 2.07 -14.75 -9.43
C LYS A 96 2.92 -13.91 -8.50
N ARG A 97 4.20 -14.22 -8.44
CA ARG A 97 5.13 -13.43 -7.66
C ARG A 97 5.24 -12.04 -8.26
N GLY A 98 5.27 -11.03 -7.40
CA GLY A 98 5.37 -9.65 -7.86
C GLY A 98 4.05 -9.06 -8.33
N SER A 99 2.94 -9.74 -8.06
CA SER A 99 1.62 -9.26 -8.42
C SER A 99 0.77 -9.14 -7.16
N TYR A 100 -0.05 -8.10 -7.11
CA TYR A 100 -0.91 -7.81 -5.96
C TYR A 100 -2.34 -7.59 -6.43
N LEU A 101 -3.28 -7.97 -5.58
CA LEU A 101 -4.71 -7.81 -5.84
C LEU A 101 -5.24 -6.70 -4.95
N ILE A 102 -5.96 -5.76 -5.54
CA ILE A 102 -6.51 -4.62 -4.80
C ILE A 102 -8.02 -4.66 -4.81
N ASN A 103 -8.62 -4.48 -3.64
CA ASN A 103 -10.05 -4.31 -3.47
C ASN A 103 -10.32 -2.97 -2.80
N VAL A 104 -11.33 -2.27 -3.27
CA VAL A 104 -11.72 -0.98 -2.70
C VAL A 104 -13.16 -1.10 -2.22
N HIS A 105 -13.40 -0.75 -0.97
CA HIS A 105 -14.72 -0.76 -0.35
C HIS A 105 -15.13 0.67 -0.01
N HIS A 106 -16.28 1.08 -0.48
CA HIS A 106 -16.80 2.43 -0.25
C HIS A 106 -17.66 2.54 0.98
#